data_63df25d044383bec29d11f5f7252e800
#
_entry.id   63df25d044383bec29d11f5f7252e800
#
_cell.length_a   1.000
_cell.length_b   1.000
_cell.length_c   1.000
_cell.angle_alpha   90.00
_cell.angle_beta   90.00
_cell.angle_gamma   90.00
#
_symmetry.space_group_name_H-M   'P 1'
#
loop_
_entity.id
_entity.type
_entity.pdbx_description
1 polymer ?
#
loop_
_entity_poly.entity_id
_entity_poly.type
_entity_poly.pdbx_seq_one_letter_code
_entity_poly.pdbx_strand_id
1 'polypeptide(L)'
;MEQERIDEALELIWLLEEEGRTEFNRFKLNSDDVNFDELINEMIKNNLIILKEKEDKVGFTEKGRMLAKRLIRRHRLAEQLFTEVFELTVNSVEADACKMEHILSEELTESVCTFLGHPPKCPHGKPIPRGECCKKYKIEIEPMVVRLIDFEVGLKGRIVFIVSAETSRLNRLSSMGITAGSVIKLLQKKPSIVIQVEETAIAIDPDIAKEIYVKKAA
;
A
#
# COMPACT_ATOMS: atom_id res chain seq x y z
N MET A 1 -8.93 -17.71 -11.97
CA MET A 1 -8.34 -18.17 -13.28
C MET A 1 -8.77 -17.28 -14.45
N GLU A 2 -10.07 -17.21 -14.86
CA GLU A 2 -10.48 -16.37 -16.00
C GLU A 2 -10.37 -14.87 -15.70
N GLN A 3 -10.79 -14.43 -14.52
CA GLN A 3 -10.66 -13.04 -14.11
C GLN A 3 -9.21 -12.59 -13.94
N GLU A 4 -8.35 -13.42 -13.39
CA GLU A 4 -6.91 -13.16 -13.23
C GLU A 4 -6.23 -12.91 -14.57
N ARG A 5 -6.53 -13.72 -15.61
CA ARG A 5 -6.01 -13.52 -16.97
C ARG A 5 -6.34 -12.13 -17.52
N ILE A 6 -7.60 -11.68 -17.30
CA ILE A 6 -8.04 -10.35 -17.71
C ILE A 6 -7.33 -9.26 -16.90
N ASP A 7 -7.18 -9.47 -15.60
CA ASP A 7 -6.53 -8.52 -14.69
C ASP A 7 -5.05 -8.35 -15.08
N GLU A 8 -4.31 -9.43 -15.28
CA GLU A 8 -2.92 -9.41 -15.77
C GLU A 8 -2.79 -8.70 -17.12
N ALA A 9 -3.72 -8.93 -18.05
CA ALA A 9 -3.74 -8.24 -19.33
C ALA A 9 -4.02 -6.74 -19.19
N LEU A 10 -4.92 -6.34 -18.30
CA LEU A 10 -5.19 -4.93 -17.99
C LEU A 10 -3.98 -4.25 -17.35
N GLU A 11 -3.30 -4.94 -16.44
CA GLU A 11 -2.07 -4.45 -15.84
C GLU A 11 -0.97 -4.24 -16.88
N LEU A 12 -0.72 -5.25 -17.73
CA LEU A 12 0.28 -5.17 -18.78
C LEU A 12 0.00 -3.99 -19.74
N ILE A 13 -1.24 -3.80 -20.19
CA ILE A 13 -1.61 -2.65 -21.03
C ILE A 13 -1.33 -1.33 -20.30
N TRP A 14 -1.61 -1.24 -18.99
CA TRP A 14 -1.33 -0.05 -18.20
C TRP A 14 0.16 0.25 -18.13
N LEU A 15 0.98 -0.76 -17.85
CA LEU A 15 2.44 -0.62 -17.78
C LEU A 15 3.03 -0.20 -19.13
N LEU A 16 2.58 -0.80 -20.22
CA LEU A 16 2.99 -0.42 -21.58
C LEU A 16 2.58 1.02 -21.92
N GLU A 17 1.39 1.46 -21.50
CA GLU A 17 0.92 2.83 -21.69
C GLU A 17 1.77 3.84 -20.89
N GLU A 18 2.17 3.51 -19.67
CA GLU A 18 3.09 4.34 -18.87
C GLU A 18 4.48 4.49 -19.52
N GLU A 19 4.89 3.48 -20.30
CA GLU A 19 6.13 3.51 -21.07
C GLU A 19 5.97 4.19 -22.43
N GLY A 20 4.77 4.60 -22.80
CA GLY A 20 4.46 5.15 -24.14
C GLY A 20 4.42 4.11 -25.27
N ARG A 21 4.31 2.83 -24.92
CA ARG A 21 4.35 1.66 -25.83
C ARG A 21 2.95 1.06 -25.96
N THR A 22 2.10 1.66 -26.76
CA THR A 22 0.70 1.26 -26.93
C THR A 22 0.45 0.36 -28.15
N GLU A 23 1.52 -0.11 -28.79
CA GLU A 23 1.43 -0.99 -29.96
C GLU A 23 0.86 -2.36 -29.57
N PHE A 24 -0.13 -2.83 -30.33
CA PHE A 24 -0.77 -4.13 -30.11
C PHE A 24 0.21 -5.30 -30.20
N ASN A 25 1.16 -5.23 -31.15
CA ASN A 25 2.22 -6.22 -31.25
C ASN A 25 3.10 -6.29 -30.00
N ARG A 26 3.37 -5.16 -29.33
CA ARG A 26 4.09 -5.12 -28.04
C ARG A 26 3.30 -5.82 -26.96
N PHE A 27 2.02 -5.55 -26.86
CA PHE A 27 1.13 -6.23 -25.92
C PHE A 27 1.15 -7.74 -26.15
N LYS A 28 1.00 -8.19 -27.39
CA LYS A 28 1.05 -9.62 -27.74
C LYS A 28 2.38 -10.29 -27.36
N LEU A 29 3.51 -9.63 -27.60
CA LEU A 29 4.85 -10.17 -27.31
C LEU A 29 5.18 -10.23 -25.80
N ASN A 30 4.56 -9.38 -24.97
CA ASN A 30 4.80 -9.35 -23.54
C ASN A 30 3.71 -10.06 -22.73
N SER A 31 2.68 -10.59 -23.37
CA SER A 31 1.64 -11.39 -22.72
C SER A 31 2.11 -12.84 -22.58
N ASP A 32 2.02 -13.38 -21.39
CA ASP A 32 2.30 -14.80 -21.09
C ASP A 32 1.08 -15.71 -21.33
N ASP A 33 -0.05 -15.13 -21.78
CA ASP A 33 -1.27 -15.90 -21.99
C ASP A 33 -1.17 -16.83 -23.21
N VAL A 34 -1.39 -18.12 -22.98
CA VAL A 34 -1.30 -19.18 -24.00
C VAL A 34 -2.39 -19.03 -25.08
N ASN A 35 -3.57 -18.49 -24.69
CA ASN A 35 -4.73 -18.29 -25.57
C ASN A 35 -4.99 -16.80 -25.81
N PHE A 36 -3.95 -16.05 -26.18
CA PHE A 36 -4.00 -14.60 -26.33
C PHE A 36 -5.16 -14.07 -27.18
N ASP A 37 -5.43 -14.72 -28.33
CA ASP A 37 -6.50 -14.25 -29.23
C ASP A 37 -7.91 -14.44 -28.62
N GLU A 38 -8.11 -15.47 -27.80
CA GLU A 38 -9.33 -15.68 -27.02
C GLU A 38 -9.48 -14.63 -25.93
N LEU A 39 -8.41 -14.35 -25.19
CA LEU A 39 -8.35 -13.30 -24.18
C LEU A 39 -8.72 -11.93 -24.75
N ILE A 40 -8.16 -11.56 -25.91
CA ILE A 40 -8.46 -10.30 -26.58
C ILE A 40 -9.94 -10.21 -26.98
N ASN A 41 -10.49 -11.28 -27.57
CA ASN A 41 -11.90 -11.32 -27.93
C ASN A 41 -12.82 -11.16 -26.71
N GLU A 42 -12.45 -11.79 -25.61
CA GLU A 42 -13.17 -11.66 -24.34
C GLU A 42 -13.09 -10.24 -23.77
N MET A 43 -11.92 -9.62 -23.78
CA MET A 43 -11.74 -8.25 -23.32
C MET A 43 -12.52 -7.24 -24.16
N ILE A 44 -12.59 -7.43 -25.48
CA ILE A 44 -13.40 -6.61 -26.39
C ILE A 44 -14.89 -6.82 -26.10
N LYS A 45 -15.34 -8.08 -25.99
CA LYS A 45 -16.74 -8.45 -25.70
C LYS A 45 -17.21 -7.85 -24.36
N ASN A 46 -16.32 -7.83 -23.36
CA ASN A 46 -16.59 -7.24 -22.05
C ASN A 46 -16.44 -5.72 -22.03
N ASN A 47 -16.17 -5.09 -23.18
CA ASN A 47 -15.96 -3.66 -23.33
C ASN A 47 -14.86 -3.12 -22.40
N LEU A 48 -13.70 -3.79 -22.38
CA LEU A 48 -12.55 -3.39 -21.58
C LEU A 48 -11.47 -2.67 -22.40
N ILE A 49 -11.26 -3.11 -23.63
CA ILE A 49 -10.23 -2.56 -24.53
C ILE A 49 -10.82 -2.17 -25.89
N ILE A 50 -10.09 -1.32 -26.58
CA ILE A 50 -10.34 -0.91 -27.97
C ILE A 50 -9.09 -1.20 -28.78
N LEU A 51 -9.26 -1.92 -29.89
CA LEU A 51 -8.20 -2.13 -30.88
C LEU A 51 -8.35 -1.14 -32.01
N LYS A 52 -7.29 -0.42 -32.31
CA LYS A 52 -7.17 0.44 -33.48
C LYS A 52 -6.25 -0.26 -34.49
N GLU A 53 -6.80 -1.22 -35.22
CA GLU A 53 -6.04 -2.10 -36.12
C GLU A 53 -5.18 -1.32 -37.12
N LYS A 54 -5.69 -0.23 -37.71
CA LYS A 54 -4.95 0.60 -38.68
C LYS A 54 -3.72 1.30 -38.08
N GLU A 55 -3.70 1.51 -36.76
CA GLU A 55 -2.63 2.20 -36.03
C GLU A 55 -1.76 1.21 -35.25
N ASP A 56 -2.04 -0.09 -35.30
CA ASP A 56 -1.43 -1.13 -34.46
C ASP A 56 -1.43 -0.73 -32.98
N LYS A 57 -2.58 -0.25 -32.45
CA LYS A 57 -2.68 0.22 -31.07
C LYS A 57 -3.77 -0.49 -30.30
N VAL A 58 -3.46 -0.76 -29.03
CA VAL A 58 -4.41 -1.15 -28.00
C VAL A 58 -4.63 0.00 -27.03
N GLY A 59 -5.85 0.17 -26.55
CA GLY A 59 -6.17 1.16 -25.54
C GLY A 59 -7.35 0.72 -24.68
N PHE A 60 -7.55 1.40 -23.57
CA PHE A 60 -8.69 1.12 -22.69
C PHE A 60 -9.98 1.78 -23.17
N THR A 61 -11.10 1.11 -22.94
CA THR A 61 -12.38 1.78 -22.78
C THR A 61 -12.42 2.51 -21.42
N GLU A 62 -13.46 3.30 -21.16
CA GLU A 62 -13.64 3.91 -19.84
C GLU A 62 -13.76 2.84 -18.73
N LYS A 63 -14.53 1.77 -19.00
CA LYS A 63 -14.68 0.63 -18.09
C LYS A 63 -13.34 -0.07 -17.82
N GLY A 64 -12.59 -0.39 -18.88
CA GLY A 64 -11.31 -1.05 -18.75
C GLY A 64 -10.29 -0.21 -17.98
N ARG A 65 -10.23 1.09 -18.27
CA ARG A 65 -9.36 2.04 -17.56
C ARG A 65 -9.68 2.12 -16.06
N MET A 66 -10.97 2.09 -15.71
CA MET A 66 -11.37 2.08 -14.32
C MET A 66 -10.90 0.81 -13.60
N LEU A 67 -11.04 -0.36 -14.23
CA LEU A 67 -10.61 -1.63 -13.66
C LEU A 67 -9.08 -1.70 -13.54
N ALA A 68 -8.36 -1.38 -14.62
CA ALA A 68 -6.89 -1.32 -14.60
C ALA A 68 -6.37 -0.37 -13.52
N LYS A 69 -6.98 0.83 -13.39
CA LYS A 69 -6.61 1.79 -12.35
C LYS A 69 -6.77 1.24 -10.94
N ARG A 70 -7.83 0.46 -10.67
CA ARG A 70 -8.06 -0.17 -9.36
C ARG A 70 -7.02 -1.25 -9.09
N LEU A 71 -6.72 -2.07 -10.10
CA LEU A 71 -5.75 -3.15 -10.02
C LEU A 71 -4.35 -2.58 -9.71
N ILE A 72 -3.85 -1.68 -10.54
CA ILE A 72 -2.56 -1.00 -10.35
C ILE A 72 -2.46 -0.31 -8.98
N ARG A 73 -3.58 0.26 -8.50
CA ARG A 73 -3.61 0.85 -7.18
C ARG A 73 -3.39 -0.18 -6.08
N ARG A 74 -4.05 -1.35 -6.17
CA ARG A 74 -3.91 -2.45 -5.21
C ARG A 74 -2.50 -3.00 -5.22
N HIS A 75 -1.97 -3.28 -6.40
CA HIS A 75 -0.60 -3.74 -6.59
C HIS A 75 0.42 -2.81 -5.91
N ARG A 76 0.42 -1.54 -6.29
CA ARG A 76 1.38 -0.54 -5.79
C ARG A 76 1.23 -0.22 -4.30
N LEU A 77 0.04 -0.35 -3.75
CA LEU A 77 -0.17 -0.26 -2.30
C LEU A 77 0.31 -1.51 -1.57
N ALA A 78 0.18 -2.70 -2.17
CA ALA A 78 0.75 -3.93 -1.61
C ALA A 78 2.27 -3.87 -1.59
N GLU A 79 2.93 -3.43 -2.70
CA GLU A 79 4.37 -3.20 -2.72
C GLU A 79 4.82 -2.24 -1.62
N GLN A 80 4.11 -1.12 -1.44
CA GLN A 80 4.43 -0.12 -0.42
C GLN A 80 4.25 -0.68 0.99
N LEU A 81 3.20 -1.49 1.23
CA LEU A 81 2.97 -2.16 2.50
C LEU A 81 4.09 -3.14 2.83
N PHE A 82 4.50 -3.95 1.86
CA PHE A 82 5.54 -4.95 2.05
C PHE A 82 6.91 -4.33 2.30
N THR A 83 7.24 -3.24 1.62
CA THR A 83 8.54 -2.58 1.79
C THR A 83 8.60 -1.71 3.03
N GLU A 84 7.58 -0.88 3.29
CA GLU A 84 7.62 0.11 4.38
C GLU A 84 7.26 -0.48 5.75
N VAL A 85 6.42 -1.52 5.77
CA VAL A 85 5.91 -2.08 7.04
C VAL A 85 6.59 -3.38 7.38
N PHE A 86 6.79 -4.26 6.39
CA PHE A 86 7.44 -5.56 6.62
C PHE A 86 8.93 -5.56 6.30
N GLU A 87 9.47 -4.42 5.87
CA GLU A 87 10.89 -4.22 5.56
C GLU A 87 11.46 -5.21 4.52
N LEU A 88 10.59 -5.70 3.63
CA LEU A 88 11.01 -6.58 2.54
C LEU A 88 11.74 -5.79 1.46
N THR A 89 12.65 -6.45 0.74
CA THR A 89 13.37 -5.80 -0.35
C THR A 89 12.47 -5.57 -1.55
N VAL A 90 12.65 -4.46 -2.25
CA VAL A 90 11.85 -4.08 -3.43
C VAL A 90 11.79 -5.19 -4.49
N ASN A 91 12.91 -5.91 -4.69
CA ASN A 91 12.98 -7.00 -5.68
C ASN A 91 12.25 -8.28 -5.25
N SER A 92 11.90 -8.43 -3.98
CA SER A 92 11.25 -9.65 -3.47
C SER A 92 9.73 -9.53 -3.35
N VAL A 93 9.18 -8.33 -3.46
CA VAL A 93 7.74 -8.09 -3.19
C VAL A 93 6.84 -8.19 -4.42
N GLU A 94 7.40 -8.17 -5.62
CA GLU A 94 6.65 -8.15 -6.89
C GLU A 94 5.64 -9.31 -7.00
N ALA A 95 6.12 -10.55 -6.84
CA ALA A 95 5.28 -11.74 -6.97
C ALA A 95 4.18 -11.83 -5.89
N ASP A 96 4.44 -11.32 -4.69
CA ASP A 96 3.47 -11.33 -3.60
C ASP A 96 2.47 -10.16 -3.74
N ALA A 97 2.91 -9.01 -4.24
CA ALA A 97 2.03 -7.89 -4.56
C ALA A 97 1.04 -8.24 -5.67
N CYS A 98 1.51 -8.94 -6.73
CA CYS A 98 0.69 -9.45 -7.82
C CYS A 98 -0.41 -10.39 -7.31
N LYS A 99 -0.11 -11.31 -6.38
CA LYS A 99 -1.15 -12.16 -5.77
C LYS A 99 -2.11 -11.37 -4.89
N MET A 100 -1.59 -10.43 -4.11
CA MET A 100 -2.38 -9.66 -3.14
C MET A 100 -3.39 -8.74 -3.81
N GLU A 101 -3.10 -8.18 -4.98
CA GLU A 101 -3.98 -7.26 -5.69
C GLU A 101 -5.33 -7.88 -6.07
N HIS A 102 -5.36 -9.20 -6.33
CA HIS A 102 -6.58 -9.93 -6.68
C HIS A 102 -7.50 -10.19 -5.48
N ILE A 103 -6.94 -10.25 -4.25
CA ILE A 103 -7.71 -10.53 -3.03
C ILE A 103 -8.09 -9.26 -2.25
N LEU A 104 -7.44 -8.12 -2.51
CA LEU A 104 -7.75 -6.86 -1.85
C LEU A 104 -9.13 -6.34 -2.27
N SER A 105 -10.08 -6.27 -1.33
CA SER A 105 -11.32 -5.53 -1.53
C SER A 105 -11.07 -4.02 -1.63
N GLU A 106 -12.04 -3.27 -2.17
CA GLU A 106 -11.94 -1.80 -2.24
C GLU A 106 -11.78 -1.18 -0.85
N GLU A 107 -12.58 -1.65 0.13
CA GLU A 107 -12.54 -1.18 1.52
C GLU A 107 -11.17 -1.44 2.16
N LEU A 108 -10.60 -2.64 1.97
CA LEU A 108 -9.28 -2.97 2.48
C LEU A 108 -8.20 -2.14 1.78
N THR A 109 -8.32 -1.91 0.47
CA THR A 109 -7.41 -1.05 -0.30
C THR A 109 -7.40 0.39 0.22
N GLU A 110 -8.58 0.95 0.53
CA GLU A 110 -8.68 2.27 1.14
C GLU A 110 -8.07 2.31 2.54
N SER A 111 -8.27 1.26 3.33
CA SER A 111 -7.71 1.12 4.67
C SER A 111 -6.19 1.01 4.63
N VAL A 112 -5.63 0.22 3.73
CA VAL A 112 -4.17 0.13 3.51
C VAL A 112 -3.61 1.47 3.06
N CYS A 113 -4.25 2.12 2.10
CA CYS A 113 -3.83 3.44 1.62
C CYS A 113 -3.80 4.48 2.75
N THR A 114 -4.83 4.48 3.61
CA THR A 114 -4.94 5.39 4.76
C THR A 114 -3.89 5.05 5.82
N PHE A 115 -3.70 3.77 6.10
CA PHE A 115 -2.67 3.29 7.03
C PHE A 115 -1.27 3.75 6.62
N LEU A 116 -0.95 3.68 5.33
CA LEU A 116 0.32 4.12 4.75
C LEU A 116 0.43 5.67 4.60
N GLY A 117 -0.57 6.44 5.01
CA GLY A 117 -0.56 7.90 4.89
C GLY A 117 -0.75 8.42 3.46
N HIS A 118 -1.48 7.69 2.63
CA HIS A 118 -1.78 8.03 1.22
C HIS A 118 -0.55 8.25 0.34
N PRO A 119 0.35 7.29 0.24
CA PRO A 119 1.61 7.44 -0.48
C PRO A 119 1.35 7.84 -1.93
N PRO A 120 2.10 8.81 -2.47
CA PRO A 120 1.93 9.25 -3.86
C PRO A 120 2.58 8.31 -4.87
N LYS A 121 3.58 7.53 -4.43
CA LYS A 121 4.38 6.63 -5.28
C LYS A 121 4.65 5.31 -4.57
N CYS A 122 4.84 4.25 -5.35
CA CYS A 122 5.28 2.95 -4.86
C CYS A 122 6.83 2.92 -4.72
N PRO A 123 7.41 1.84 -4.18
CA PRO A 123 8.86 1.73 -4.00
C PRO A 123 9.67 1.85 -5.30
N HIS A 124 9.08 1.49 -6.44
CA HIS A 124 9.66 1.66 -7.78
C HIS A 124 9.55 3.10 -8.32
N GLY A 125 9.01 4.05 -7.53
CA GLY A 125 8.85 5.44 -7.92
C GLY A 125 7.65 5.72 -8.85
N LYS A 126 6.85 4.70 -9.18
CA LYS A 126 5.66 4.83 -10.03
C LYS A 126 4.49 5.45 -9.25
N PRO A 127 3.65 6.29 -9.88
CA PRO A 127 2.55 6.96 -9.19
C PRO A 127 1.46 5.98 -8.76
N ILE A 128 1.02 6.05 -7.50
CA ILE A 128 -0.12 5.28 -7.02
C ILE A 128 -1.41 6.02 -7.39
N PRO A 129 -2.33 5.39 -8.15
CA PRO A 129 -3.59 6.02 -8.52
C PRO A 129 -4.41 6.42 -7.28
N ARG A 130 -4.93 7.65 -7.24
CA ARG A 130 -5.73 8.16 -6.13
C ARG A 130 -7.10 7.50 -6.05
N GLY A 131 -7.54 7.10 -4.83
CA GLY A 131 -8.87 6.60 -4.52
C GLY A 131 -9.72 7.62 -3.75
N GLU A 132 -10.90 7.20 -3.30
CA GLU A 132 -11.84 8.08 -2.57
C GLU A 132 -11.27 8.51 -1.20
N CYS A 133 -10.57 7.63 -0.48
CA CYS A 133 -9.89 7.97 0.77
C CYS A 133 -8.88 9.13 0.57
N CYS A 134 -8.20 9.20 -0.59
CA CYS A 134 -7.26 10.27 -0.88
C CYS A 134 -7.96 11.62 -1.15
N LYS A 135 -9.22 11.62 -1.59
CA LYS A 135 -10.01 12.86 -1.79
C LYS A 135 -10.44 13.44 -0.46
N LYS A 136 -10.88 12.59 0.46
CA LYS A 136 -11.26 12.96 1.83
C LYS A 136 -10.05 13.50 2.60
N TYR A 137 -8.87 12.90 2.37
CA TYR A 137 -7.60 13.29 3.00
C TYR A 137 -7.20 14.76 2.74
N LYS A 138 -7.58 15.39 1.65
CA LYS A 138 -7.29 16.82 1.39
C LYS A 138 -8.02 17.78 2.33
N ILE A 139 -8.97 17.30 3.13
CA ILE A 139 -9.83 18.11 3.99
C ILE A 139 -9.39 18.08 5.46
N GLU A 140 -8.84 16.95 5.97
CA GLU A 140 -8.35 16.82 7.35
C GLU A 140 -7.24 15.78 7.41
N ILE A 141 -5.97 16.21 7.57
CA ILE A 141 -4.86 15.29 7.45
C ILE A 141 -4.00 15.23 8.71
N GLU A 142 -4.15 14.11 9.42
CA GLU A 142 -3.06 13.52 10.18
C GLU A 142 -2.93 12.04 9.77
N PRO A 143 -1.71 11.51 9.56
CA PRO A 143 -1.51 10.08 9.35
C PRO A 143 -2.18 9.30 10.46
N MET A 144 -2.98 8.27 10.13
CA MET A 144 -3.67 7.47 11.16
C MET A 144 -2.69 6.74 12.08
N VAL A 145 -1.50 6.44 11.59
CA VAL A 145 -0.41 5.81 12.33
C VAL A 145 0.85 6.63 12.14
N VAL A 146 1.47 7.02 13.23
CA VAL A 146 2.72 7.79 13.26
C VAL A 146 3.72 7.12 14.18
N ARG A 147 5.00 7.39 13.99
CA ARG A 147 6.01 6.98 14.98
C ARG A 147 5.76 7.68 16.31
N LEU A 148 6.04 7.00 17.41
CA LEU A 148 5.87 7.59 18.75
C LEU A 148 6.64 8.91 18.91
N ILE A 149 7.82 9.01 18.27
CA ILE A 149 8.63 10.24 18.31
C ILE A 149 7.91 11.43 17.66
N ASP A 150 7.05 11.18 16.66
CA ASP A 150 6.28 12.21 15.95
C ASP A 150 4.88 12.43 16.55
N PHE A 151 4.43 11.55 17.46
CA PHE A 151 3.12 11.62 18.11
C PHE A 151 2.98 12.87 18.99
N GLU A 152 1.79 13.41 19.14
CA GLU A 152 1.55 14.64 19.90
C GLU A 152 1.58 14.42 21.43
N VAL A 153 2.24 15.35 22.14
CA VAL A 153 2.28 15.35 23.61
C VAL A 153 0.88 15.59 24.17
N GLY A 154 0.55 14.82 25.21
CA GLY A 154 -0.74 14.91 25.91
C GLY A 154 -1.81 13.96 25.36
N LEU A 155 -1.64 13.44 24.13
CA LEU A 155 -2.62 12.54 23.51
C LEU A 155 -2.43 11.08 23.98
N LYS A 156 -3.55 10.35 23.99
CA LYS A 156 -3.57 8.89 24.12
C LYS A 156 -3.44 8.25 22.74
N GLY A 157 -2.58 7.25 22.62
CA GLY A 157 -2.38 6.46 21.42
C GLY A 157 -2.43 4.97 21.72
N ARG A 158 -2.87 4.19 20.75
CA ARG A 158 -2.76 2.72 20.77
C ARG A 158 -1.56 2.32 19.95
N ILE A 159 -0.66 1.51 20.51
CA ILE A 159 0.45 0.92 19.77
C ILE A 159 -0.12 -0.03 18.73
N VAL A 160 0.22 0.18 17.45
CA VAL A 160 -0.22 -0.65 16.33
C VAL A 160 0.78 -1.77 16.11
N PHE A 161 2.06 -1.42 16.01
CA PHE A 161 3.16 -2.37 15.90
C PHE A 161 4.47 -1.74 16.38
N ILE A 162 5.48 -2.59 16.58
CA ILE A 162 6.85 -2.20 16.95
C ILE A 162 7.79 -2.88 15.95
N VAL A 163 8.62 -2.09 15.27
CA VAL A 163 9.61 -2.57 14.31
C VAL A 163 10.96 -2.61 15.02
N SER A 164 11.40 -3.78 15.44
CA SER A 164 12.72 -3.94 16.04
C SER A 164 13.39 -5.21 15.53
N ALA A 165 14.63 -5.07 15.08
CA ALA A 165 15.47 -6.21 14.68
C ALA A 165 16.01 -7.01 15.88
N GLU A 166 15.90 -6.47 17.10
CA GLU A 166 16.45 -7.09 18.32
C GLU A 166 15.35 -7.72 19.18
N THR A 167 15.30 -9.04 19.22
CA THR A 167 14.34 -9.79 20.06
C THR A 167 14.48 -9.45 21.56
N SER A 168 15.70 -9.17 22.04
CA SER A 168 15.96 -8.73 23.41
C SER A 168 15.25 -7.42 23.75
N ARG A 169 15.24 -6.47 22.81
CA ARG A 169 14.55 -5.19 22.92
C ARG A 169 13.03 -5.37 22.97
N LEU A 170 12.48 -6.20 22.08
CA LEU A 170 11.05 -6.52 22.09
C LEU A 170 10.61 -7.16 23.42
N ASN A 171 11.37 -8.11 23.94
CA ASN A 171 11.10 -8.76 25.23
C ASN A 171 11.12 -7.75 26.39
N ARG A 172 12.08 -6.81 26.38
CA ARG A 172 12.17 -5.75 27.39
C ARG A 172 10.98 -4.77 27.31
N LEU A 173 10.59 -4.36 26.12
CA LEU A 173 9.41 -3.50 25.92
C LEU A 173 8.13 -4.22 26.38
N SER A 174 7.99 -5.49 26.03
CA SER A 174 6.86 -6.33 26.44
C SER A 174 6.77 -6.48 27.96
N SER A 175 7.89 -6.66 28.66
CA SER A 175 7.89 -6.74 30.13
C SER A 175 7.47 -5.43 30.83
N MET A 176 7.54 -4.31 30.12
CA MET A 176 7.06 -2.99 30.57
C MET A 176 5.64 -2.67 30.11
N GLY A 177 4.91 -3.65 29.52
CA GLY A 177 3.56 -3.45 29.00
C GLY A 177 3.49 -2.71 27.65
N ILE A 178 4.64 -2.51 26.99
CA ILE A 178 4.73 -1.83 25.68
C ILE A 178 4.67 -2.89 24.59
N THR A 179 3.44 -3.19 24.13
CA THR A 179 3.16 -4.21 23.11
C THR A 179 2.14 -3.69 22.10
N ALA A 180 2.01 -4.35 20.96
CA ALA A 180 0.93 -4.08 20.05
C ALA A 180 -0.43 -4.21 20.75
N GLY A 181 -1.29 -3.22 20.56
CA GLY A 181 -2.60 -3.12 21.22
C GLY A 181 -2.60 -2.29 22.52
N SER A 182 -1.45 -2.09 23.19
CA SER A 182 -1.37 -1.30 24.42
C SER A 182 -1.75 0.16 24.18
N VAL A 183 -2.46 0.75 25.13
CA VAL A 183 -2.80 2.18 25.12
C VAL A 183 -1.76 2.93 25.94
N ILE A 184 -1.18 3.95 25.33
CA ILE A 184 -0.18 4.83 25.97
C ILE A 184 -0.64 6.27 25.92
N LYS A 185 -0.08 7.12 26.79
CA LYS A 185 -0.18 8.57 26.70
C LYS A 185 1.22 9.16 26.60
N LEU A 186 1.48 9.98 25.58
CA LEU A 186 2.76 10.69 25.49
C LEU A 186 2.75 11.88 26.43
N LEU A 187 3.60 11.85 27.44
CA LEU A 187 3.66 12.90 28.47
C LEU A 187 4.59 14.04 28.07
N GLN A 188 5.76 13.71 27.51
CA GLN A 188 6.75 14.71 27.07
C GLN A 188 7.70 14.12 26.04
N LYS A 189 8.42 15.01 25.32
CA LYS A 189 9.47 14.66 24.35
C LYS A 189 10.87 15.13 24.75
N LYS A 190 10.96 16.17 25.56
CA LYS A 190 12.25 16.74 26.03
C LYS A 190 12.22 16.92 27.55
N PRO A 191 13.35 16.65 28.26
CA PRO A 191 14.67 16.23 27.74
C PRO A 191 14.71 14.77 27.27
N SER A 192 13.76 13.93 27.67
CA SER A 192 13.57 12.53 27.25
C SER A 192 12.12 12.31 26.81
N ILE A 193 11.90 11.29 25.99
CA ILE A 193 10.55 10.87 25.63
C ILE A 193 9.99 10.08 26.81
N VAL A 194 8.87 10.55 27.37
CA VAL A 194 8.18 9.88 28.47
C VAL A 194 6.77 9.53 28.05
N ILE A 195 6.45 8.26 28.17
CA ILE A 195 5.10 7.75 27.97
C ILE A 195 4.52 7.24 29.30
N GLN A 196 3.22 7.30 29.39
CA GLN A 196 2.47 6.62 30.44
C GLN A 196 1.84 5.38 29.87
N VAL A 197 2.09 4.24 30.48
CA VAL A 197 1.43 2.95 30.22
C VAL A 197 0.67 2.61 31.49
N GLU A 198 -0.66 2.52 31.41
CA GLU A 198 -1.53 2.42 32.60
C GLU A 198 -1.25 3.57 33.60
N GLU A 199 -0.72 3.25 34.77
CA GLU A 199 -0.35 4.24 35.81
C GLU A 199 1.17 4.51 35.89
N THR A 200 1.96 3.83 35.07
CA THR A 200 3.43 3.90 35.12
C THR A 200 3.98 4.84 34.06
N ALA A 201 4.81 5.80 34.45
CA ALA A 201 5.55 6.67 33.55
C ALA A 201 6.92 6.01 33.20
N ILE A 202 7.18 5.86 31.90
CA ILE A 202 8.37 5.18 31.39
C ILE A 202 9.11 6.14 30.46
N ALA A 203 10.41 6.34 30.73
CA ALA A 203 11.30 7.06 29.83
C ALA A 203 11.78 6.11 28.72
N ILE A 204 11.65 6.56 27.47
CA ILE A 204 12.03 5.80 26.29
C ILE A 204 13.12 6.53 25.52
N ASP A 205 14.10 5.77 25.06
CA ASP A 205 15.14 6.27 24.19
C ASP A 205 14.54 6.74 22.84
N PRO A 206 15.03 7.88 22.28
CA PRO A 206 14.54 8.38 21.00
C PRO A 206 14.65 7.37 19.84
N ASP A 207 15.64 6.51 19.83
CA ASP A 207 15.78 5.49 18.78
C ASP A 207 14.74 4.39 18.93
N ILE A 208 14.41 4.00 20.15
CA ILE A 208 13.28 3.08 20.42
C ILE A 208 11.94 3.74 20.05
N ALA A 209 11.76 5.02 20.32
CA ALA A 209 10.53 5.72 19.96
C ALA A 209 10.29 5.85 18.45
N LYS A 210 11.33 5.75 17.63
CA LYS A 210 11.24 5.65 16.17
C LYS A 210 10.73 4.28 15.69
N GLU A 211 10.96 3.24 16.50
CA GLU A 211 10.53 1.86 16.20
C GLU A 211 9.08 1.58 16.59
N ILE A 212 8.46 2.43 17.43
CA ILE A 212 7.09 2.26 17.93
C ILE A 212 6.12 3.07 17.09
N TYR A 213 5.12 2.42 16.53
CA TYR A 213 4.07 3.03 15.71
C TYR A 213 2.74 3.06 16.45
N VAL A 214 2.14 4.25 16.52
CA VAL A 214 0.94 4.52 17.30
C VAL A 214 -0.14 5.18 16.45
N LYS A 215 -1.40 4.90 16.76
CA LYS A 215 -2.56 5.64 16.26
C LYS A 215 -3.29 6.32 17.39
N LYS A 216 -3.93 7.47 17.14
CA LYS A 216 -4.78 8.14 18.15
C LYS A 216 -5.79 7.12 18.70
N ALA A 217 -5.87 7.03 20.02
CA ALA A 217 -6.93 6.25 20.67
C ALA A 217 -8.21 7.10 20.66
N ALA A 218 -9.32 6.46 20.27
CA ALA A 218 -10.64 7.09 20.34
C ALA A 218 -11.06 7.31 21.79
#